data_e675aeb72e782e49f53bc11749b11da1
#
_entry.id   e675aeb72e782e49f53bc11749b11da1
#
_cell.length_a   1.000
_cell.length_b   1.000
_cell.length_c   1.000
_cell.angle_alpha   90.00
_cell.angle_beta   90.00
_cell.angle_gamma   90.00
#
_symmetry.space_group_name_H-M   'P 1'
#
loop_
_entity.id
_entity.type
_entity.pdbx_description
1 polymer ?
#
loop_
_entity_poly.entity_id
_entity_poly.type
_entity_poly.pdbx_seq_one_letter_code
_entity_poly.pdbx_strand_id
1 'polypeptide(L)'
;MAAVLYSKAALKALLRLPPDVTRKIRLKFEQYAAAPESLANNVKALRGEQGVLRLRVGDWRVLFTEDGIVVAVIRIAPRGDAYD
;
A
#
# COMPACT_ATOMS: atom_id res chain seq x y z
N MET A 1 -3.21 15.88 -5.65
CA MET A 1 -3.72 14.94 -4.64
C MET A 1 -4.47 13.82 -5.32
N ALA A 2 -4.12 12.58 -5.01
CA ALA A 2 -4.73 11.41 -5.64
C ALA A 2 -5.82 10.82 -4.73
N ALA A 3 -6.80 10.15 -5.32
CA ALA A 3 -7.78 9.38 -4.56
C ALA A 3 -7.19 8.03 -4.19
N VAL A 4 -7.55 7.51 -3.02
CA VAL A 4 -7.09 6.19 -2.57
C VAL A 4 -8.26 5.22 -2.64
N LEU A 5 -8.09 4.14 -3.41
CA LEU A 5 -9.09 3.08 -3.53
C LEU A 5 -8.50 1.77 -3.04
N TYR A 6 -9.33 0.91 -2.46
CA TYR A 6 -8.90 -0.39 -1.95
C TYR A 6 -9.64 -1.49 -2.69
N SER A 7 -8.90 -2.50 -3.16
CA SER A 7 -9.51 -3.66 -3.80
C SER A 7 -10.32 -4.46 -2.76
N LYS A 8 -11.17 -5.35 -3.25
CA LYS A 8 -11.93 -6.23 -2.38
C LYS A 8 -11.01 -7.08 -1.49
N ALA A 9 -9.93 -7.59 -2.06
CA ALA A 9 -8.94 -8.36 -1.31
C ALA A 9 -8.26 -7.52 -0.23
N ALA A 10 -7.91 -6.27 -0.57
CA ALA A 10 -7.30 -5.37 0.40
C ALA A 10 -8.26 -5.01 1.53
N LEU A 11 -9.53 -4.76 1.21
CA LEU A 11 -10.53 -4.46 2.25
C LEU A 11 -10.72 -5.64 3.19
N LYS A 12 -10.77 -6.87 2.67
CA LYS A 12 -10.87 -8.05 3.51
C LYS A 12 -9.68 -8.18 4.44
N ALA A 13 -8.49 -7.93 3.93
CA ALA A 13 -7.28 -7.98 4.74
C ALA A 13 -7.32 -6.94 5.86
N LEU A 14 -7.75 -5.71 5.54
CA LEU A 14 -7.84 -4.65 6.54
C LEU A 14 -8.79 -4.99 7.67
N LEU A 15 -9.86 -5.72 7.37
CA LEU A 15 -10.81 -6.15 8.40
C LEU A 15 -10.25 -7.21 9.35
N ARG A 16 -9.25 -7.95 8.90
CA ARG A 16 -8.62 -9.02 9.71
C ARG A 16 -7.42 -8.55 10.49
N LEU A 17 -6.86 -7.40 10.14
CA LEU A 17 -5.69 -6.86 10.81
C LEU A 17 -6.08 -6.20 12.15
N PRO A 18 -5.13 -6.13 13.10
CA PRO A 18 -5.36 -5.32 14.30
C PRO A 18 -5.72 -3.89 13.92
N PRO A 19 -6.64 -3.25 14.64
CA PRO A 19 -7.10 -1.89 14.28
C PRO A 19 -6.00 -0.85 14.16
N ASP A 20 -4.95 -0.95 14.98
CA ASP A 20 -3.83 -0.01 14.91
C ASP A 20 -3.03 -0.17 13.62
N VAL A 21 -2.88 -1.41 13.14
CA VAL A 21 -2.18 -1.69 11.88
C VAL A 21 -3.01 -1.15 10.70
N THR A 22 -4.30 -1.42 10.71
CA THR A 22 -5.21 -0.90 9.69
C THR A 22 -5.14 0.61 9.61
N ARG A 23 -5.14 1.28 10.76
CA ARG A 23 -5.05 2.74 10.82
C ARG A 23 -3.74 3.24 10.23
N LYS A 24 -2.63 2.60 10.57
CA LYS A 24 -1.32 2.98 10.04
C LYS A 24 -1.28 2.86 8.53
N ILE A 25 -1.81 1.76 8.00
CA ILE A 25 -1.82 1.55 6.55
C ILE A 25 -2.63 2.63 5.87
N ARG A 26 -3.83 2.94 6.38
CA ARG A 26 -4.67 3.98 5.80
C ARG A 26 -4.00 5.35 5.84
N LEU A 27 -3.39 5.69 6.97
CA LEU A 27 -2.69 6.97 7.10
C LEU A 27 -1.52 7.08 6.15
N LYS A 28 -0.77 6.00 5.96
CA LYS A 28 0.36 6.01 5.03
C LYS A 28 -0.10 6.24 3.58
N PHE A 29 -1.22 5.64 3.18
CA PHE A 29 -1.72 5.85 1.84
C PHE A 29 -2.34 7.24 1.64
N GLU A 30 -2.96 7.80 2.67
CA GLU A 30 -3.41 9.18 2.61
C GLU A 30 -2.22 10.13 2.48
N GLN A 31 -1.15 9.87 3.22
CA GLN A 31 0.09 10.65 3.11
C GLN A 31 0.71 10.51 1.73
N TYR A 32 0.75 9.27 1.20
CA TYR A 32 1.29 9.03 -0.13
C TYR A 32 0.49 9.74 -1.20
N ALA A 33 -0.83 9.71 -1.10
CA ALA A 33 -1.70 10.37 -2.08
C ALA A 33 -1.51 11.89 -2.07
N ALA A 34 -1.26 12.45 -0.90
CA ALA A 34 -1.06 13.90 -0.78
C ALA A 34 0.37 14.31 -1.16
N ALA A 35 1.37 13.52 -0.78
CA ALA A 35 2.78 13.84 -0.97
C ALA A 35 3.59 12.57 -1.17
N PRO A 36 3.59 12.00 -2.39
CA PRO A 36 4.28 10.73 -2.66
C PRO A 36 5.76 10.75 -2.31
N GLU A 37 6.40 11.88 -2.52
CA GLU A 37 7.84 12.02 -2.25
C GLU A 37 8.18 11.87 -0.77
N SER A 38 7.22 12.07 0.11
CA SER A 38 7.45 11.94 1.55
C SER A 38 7.67 10.48 1.96
N LEU A 39 7.26 9.53 1.12
CA LEU A 39 7.41 8.10 1.40
C LEU A 39 8.32 7.39 0.39
N ALA A 40 9.15 8.15 -0.32
CA ALA A 40 10.01 7.59 -1.38
C ALA A 40 10.90 6.44 -0.88
N ASN A 41 11.39 6.53 0.37
CA ASN A 41 12.25 5.49 0.93
C ASN A 41 11.49 4.23 1.33
N ASN A 42 10.16 4.29 1.39
CA ASN A 42 9.33 3.16 1.80
C ASN A 42 8.66 2.49 0.61
N VAL A 43 8.78 3.05 -0.59
CA VAL A 43 8.12 2.56 -1.78
C VAL A 43 9.17 2.04 -2.76
N LYS A 44 8.92 0.85 -3.30
CA LYS A 44 9.79 0.23 -4.30
C LYS A 44 8.94 -0.41 -5.38
N ALA A 45 9.48 -0.42 -6.62
CA ALA A 45 8.83 -1.13 -7.71
C ALA A 45 8.92 -2.64 -7.44
N LEU A 46 7.81 -3.35 -7.68
CA LEU A 46 7.78 -4.79 -7.49
C LEU A 46 8.46 -5.48 -8.66
N ARG A 47 9.43 -6.33 -8.33
CA ARG A 47 10.18 -7.06 -9.34
C ARG A 47 9.28 -8.06 -10.06
N GLY A 48 9.31 -8.04 -11.39
CA GLY A 48 8.56 -8.98 -12.21
C GLY A 48 7.12 -8.57 -12.50
N GLU A 49 6.61 -7.52 -11.88
CA GLU A 49 5.26 -7.02 -12.15
C GLU A 49 5.30 -5.54 -12.51
N GLN A 50 5.14 -5.26 -13.77
CA GLN A 50 5.21 -3.90 -14.29
C GLN A 50 4.06 -3.06 -13.75
N GLY A 51 4.40 -1.86 -13.27
CA GLY A 51 3.39 -0.92 -12.78
C GLY A 51 2.92 -1.17 -11.36
N VAL A 52 3.41 -2.22 -10.70
CA VAL A 52 3.05 -2.51 -9.32
C VAL A 52 4.13 -2.01 -8.37
N LEU A 53 3.72 -1.30 -7.33
CA LEU A 53 4.61 -0.76 -6.31
C LEU A 53 4.35 -1.44 -4.98
N ARG A 54 5.36 -1.42 -4.11
CA ARG A 54 5.26 -1.97 -2.77
C ARG A 54 5.53 -0.89 -1.75
N LEU A 55 4.61 -0.73 -0.80
CA LEU A 55 4.79 0.18 0.33
C LEU A 55 5.01 -0.65 1.58
N ARG A 56 6.08 -0.34 2.29
CA ARG A 56 6.39 -0.99 3.55
C ARG A 56 5.74 -0.23 4.71
N VAL A 57 4.94 -0.94 5.52
CA VAL A 57 4.31 -0.38 6.70
C VAL A 57 4.59 -1.35 7.87
N GLY A 58 5.62 -1.04 8.68
CA GLY A 58 6.04 -1.95 9.75
C GLY A 58 6.42 -3.32 9.20
N ASP A 59 5.78 -4.37 9.72
CA ASP A 59 6.01 -5.74 9.27
C ASP A 59 5.11 -6.14 8.10
N TRP A 60 4.41 -5.17 7.50
CA TRP A 60 3.46 -5.43 6.43
C TRP A 60 3.95 -4.87 5.12
N ARG A 61 3.59 -5.56 4.04
CA ARG A 61 3.86 -5.12 2.68
C ARG A 61 2.54 -4.88 1.98
N VAL A 62 2.39 -3.72 1.38
CA VAL A 62 1.16 -3.36 0.69
C VAL A 62 1.48 -3.13 -0.77
N LEU A 63 0.81 -3.87 -1.65
CA LEU A 63 0.99 -3.73 -3.09
C LEU A 63 -0.07 -2.77 -3.62
N PHE A 64 0.34 -1.88 -4.50
CA PHE A 64 -0.57 -0.89 -5.06
C PHE A 64 -0.11 -0.43 -6.43
N THR A 65 -1.01 0.22 -7.16
CA THR A 65 -0.70 0.88 -8.42
C THR A 65 -1.03 2.35 -8.31
N GLU A 66 -0.44 3.15 -9.17
CA GLU A 66 -0.67 4.59 -9.16
C GLU A 66 -0.55 5.15 -10.57
N ASP A 67 -1.50 6.02 -10.95
CA ASP A 67 -1.47 6.69 -12.25
C ASP A 67 -1.44 8.22 -12.13
N GLY A 68 -1.21 8.74 -10.94
CA GLY A 68 -1.21 10.17 -10.66
C GLY A 68 -2.57 10.71 -10.24
N ILE A 69 -3.63 9.96 -10.51
CA ILE A 69 -5.01 10.35 -10.19
C ILE A 69 -5.57 9.42 -9.11
N VAL A 70 -5.27 8.14 -9.22
CA VAL A 70 -5.76 7.12 -8.30
C VAL A 70 -4.61 6.29 -7.77
N VAL A 71 -4.59 6.08 -6.45
CA VAL A 71 -3.74 5.11 -5.79
C VAL A 71 -4.63 3.92 -5.48
N ALA A 72 -4.39 2.79 -6.16
CA ALA A 72 -5.22 1.59 -6.00
C ALA A 72 -4.48 0.55 -5.18
N VAL A 73 -4.91 0.33 -3.94
CA VAL A 73 -4.33 -0.67 -3.04
C VAL A 73 -4.91 -2.03 -3.42
N ILE A 74 -4.06 -2.96 -3.87
CA ILE A 74 -4.52 -4.23 -4.42
C ILE A 74 -4.30 -5.42 -3.49
N ARG A 75 -3.28 -5.38 -2.64
CA ARG A 75 -2.99 -6.52 -1.76
C ARG A 75 -2.21 -6.09 -0.53
N ILE A 76 -2.49 -6.73 0.61
CA ILE A 76 -1.78 -6.53 1.86
C ILE A 76 -1.30 -7.91 2.32
N ALA A 77 -0.01 -8.02 2.66
CA ALA A 77 0.58 -9.28 3.10
C ALA A 77 1.62 -9.04 4.19
N PRO A 78 1.80 -10.01 5.10
CA PRO A 78 2.83 -9.89 6.11
C PRO A 78 4.22 -10.02 5.51
N ARG A 79 5.21 -9.54 6.25
CA ARG A 79 6.61 -9.68 5.88
C ARG A 79 6.94 -11.16 5.67
N GLY A 80 7.65 -11.46 4.57
CA GLY A 80 8.04 -12.81 4.24
C GLY A 80 7.07 -13.52 3.30
N ASP A 81 5.78 -13.16 3.33
CA ASP A 81 4.79 -13.69 2.41
C ASP A 81 4.62 -12.78 1.20
N ALA A 82 5.06 -11.55 1.33
CA ALA A 82 5.00 -10.61 0.23
C ALA A 82 6.23 -10.74 -0.64
N TYR A 83 6.17 -10.13 -1.77
CA TYR A 83 7.24 -10.12 -2.77
C TYR A 83 8.35 -9.17 -2.32
N ASP A 84 9.35 -9.68 -1.71
CA ASP A 84 10.50 -8.87 -1.27
C ASP A 84 11.59 -8.82 -2.30
#